data_c0331095fb9b484b4fe108b6bfe1b437
#
_entry.id   c0331095fb9b484b4fe108b6bfe1b437
#
_cell.length_a   1.000
_cell.length_b   1.000
_cell.length_c   1.000
_cell.angle_alpha   90.00
_cell.angle_beta   90.00
_cell.angle_gamma   90.00
#
_symmetry.space_group_name_H-M   'P 1'
#
loop_
_entity.id
_entity.type
_entity.pdbx_description
1 polymer ?
#
loop_
_entity_poly.entity_id
_entity_poly.type
_entity_poly.pdbx_seq_one_letter_code
_entity_poly.pdbx_strand_id
1 'polypeptide(L)'
;MTFSGAEIRDKFISYFRDKRGHLALPSSSLIPDNPTLLLTSAGMVQFVPIFLGQAPAPNPPRAVTVQKCARAGGKDSDIENVGRTARHHTFFEMLGNFSFGDYFKKEIIPWSFELVTKELGLEPEKIYVTIFKGDEQNPADEEAYTIWNKDVGIPAERIFRMSRKDNFWGPPGPTGPCGPCSELYYDRGPDYGCSDDPAKCGIGICECDRYLEIWNLVFMELFKDENGNFSPLAAKNVDTGS
;
A
#
# COMPACT_ATOMS: atom_id res chain seq x y z
N MET A 1 -2.49 -4.59 23.31
CA MET A 1 -1.23 -5.40 23.39
C MET A 1 -0.16 -4.63 22.68
N THR A 2 1.08 -4.64 23.19
CA THR A 2 2.20 -3.94 22.54
C THR A 2 3.11 -5.00 21.95
N PHE A 3 3.31 -4.99 20.63
CA PHE A 3 4.25 -5.88 19.93
C PHE A 3 5.58 -5.17 19.71
N SER A 4 6.66 -5.91 19.79
CA SER A 4 7.97 -5.46 19.30
C SER A 4 8.01 -5.46 17.75
N GLY A 5 8.94 -4.72 17.16
CA GLY A 5 9.11 -4.73 15.71
C GLY A 5 9.42 -6.14 15.15
N ALA A 6 10.14 -6.97 15.91
CA ALA A 6 10.39 -8.38 15.53
C ALA A 6 9.09 -9.19 15.47
N GLU A 7 8.23 -9.07 16.48
CA GLU A 7 6.95 -9.76 16.52
C GLU A 7 6.00 -9.31 15.41
N ILE A 8 6.02 -8.01 15.04
CA ILE A 8 5.21 -7.51 13.91
C ILE A 8 5.69 -8.14 12.60
N ARG A 9 7.01 -8.17 12.34
CA ARG A 9 7.57 -8.82 11.15
C ARG A 9 7.18 -10.30 11.07
N ASP A 10 7.36 -11.03 12.18
CA ASP A 10 7.07 -12.46 12.24
C ASP A 10 5.57 -12.74 12.01
N LYS A 11 4.69 -11.94 12.60
CA LYS A 11 3.24 -12.04 12.39
C LYS A 11 2.85 -11.79 10.94
N PHE A 12 3.39 -10.73 10.32
CA PHE A 12 3.12 -10.40 8.93
C PHE A 12 3.58 -11.51 7.97
N ILE A 13 4.84 -11.93 8.10
CA ILE A 13 5.39 -13.02 7.26
C ILE A 13 4.63 -14.31 7.46
N SER A 14 4.39 -14.72 8.72
CA SER A 14 3.70 -15.99 9.02
C SER A 14 2.25 -15.97 8.53
N TYR A 15 1.54 -14.85 8.65
CA TYR A 15 0.18 -14.73 8.14
C TYR A 15 0.11 -14.98 6.63
N PHE A 16 0.94 -14.32 5.84
CA PHE A 16 0.92 -14.49 4.40
C PHE A 16 1.53 -15.82 3.95
N ARG A 17 2.64 -16.26 4.57
CA ARG A 17 3.28 -17.54 4.24
C ARG A 17 2.39 -18.72 4.60
N ASP A 18 1.96 -18.81 5.87
CA ASP A 18 1.36 -20.02 6.42
C ASP A 18 -0.16 -20.10 6.19
N LYS A 19 -0.86 -18.94 6.21
CA LYS A 19 -2.32 -18.91 6.02
C LYS A 19 -2.73 -18.59 4.58
N ARG A 20 -1.88 -17.92 3.80
CA ARG A 20 -2.20 -17.46 2.43
C ARG A 20 -1.27 -18.04 1.36
N GLY A 21 -0.33 -18.89 1.73
CA GLY A 21 0.52 -19.64 0.80
C GLY A 21 1.51 -18.79 0.02
N HIS A 22 1.97 -17.67 0.57
CA HIS A 22 2.98 -16.83 -0.06
C HIS A 22 4.38 -17.40 0.12
N LEU A 23 5.24 -17.20 -0.86
CA LEU A 23 6.67 -17.45 -0.73
C LEU A 23 7.31 -16.32 0.05
N ALA A 24 7.90 -16.62 1.21
CA ALA A 24 8.68 -15.64 1.97
C ALA A 24 10.03 -15.42 1.27
N LEU A 25 10.29 -14.20 0.85
CA LEU A 25 11.53 -13.81 0.17
C LEU A 25 12.32 -12.82 1.03
N PRO A 26 13.66 -12.83 0.96
CA PRO A 26 14.49 -11.88 1.69
C PRO A 26 14.34 -10.46 1.14
N SER A 27 14.72 -9.47 1.96
CA SER A 27 14.94 -8.11 1.49
C SER A 27 16.01 -8.08 0.39
N SER A 28 15.72 -7.39 -0.70
CA SER A 28 16.75 -7.10 -1.70
C SER A 28 17.73 -6.04 -1.21
N SER A 29 18.80 -5.81 -1.95
CA SER A 29 19.78 -4.75 -1.67
C SER A 29 19.11 -3.37 -1.66
N LEU A 30 19.64 -2.46 -0.83
CA LEU A 30 19.28 -1.03 -0.90
C LEU A 30 19.75 -0.36 -2.18
N ILE A 31 20.78 -0.92 -2.84
CA ILE A 31 21.20 -0.51 -4.18
C ILE A 31 20.48 -1.44 -5.15
N PRO A 32 19.43 -0.96 -5.85
CA PRO A 32 18.62 -1.79 -6.72
C PRO A 32 19.37 -2.12 -8.01
N ASP A 33 19.05 -3.28 -8.58
CA ASP A 33 19.47 -3.64 -9.96
C ASP A 33 18.52 -2.98 -10.97
N ASN A 34 18.40 -1.66 -10.86
CA ASN A 34 17.55 -0.82 -11.74
C ASN A 34 18.27 0.52 -11.96
N PRO A 35 18.75 0.81 -13.17
CA PRO A 35 19.55 1.99 -13.46
C PRO A 35 18.78 3.32 -13.32
N THR A 36 17.46 3.28 -13.21
CA THR A 36 16.63 4.48 -13.04
C THR A 36 16.41 4.86 -11.57
N LEU A 37 16.81 4.01 -10.64
CA LEU A 37 16.63 4.21 -9.20
C LEU A 37 17.98 4.26 -8.49
N LEU A 38 18.18 5.27 -7.66
CA LEU A 38 19.39 5.38 -6.83
C LEU A 38 19.36 4.42 -5.64
N LEU A 39 18.20 4.28 -5.01
CA LEU A 39 18.01 3.44 -3.83
C LEU A 39 16.68 2.67 -3.97
N THR A 40 16.57 1.54 -3.27
CA THR A 40 15.33 0.79 -3.13
C THR A 40 14.38 1.57 -2.22
N SER A 41 13.39 2.23 -2.81
CA SER A 41 12.45 3.12 -2.13
C SER A 41 11.14 2.43 -1.71
N ALA A 42 10.88 1.22 -2.23
CA ALA A 42 9.64 0.47 -1.96
C ALA A 42 9.86 -1.05 -2.08
N GLY A 43 8.99 -1.82 -1.45
CA GLY A 43 9.04 -3.29 -1.46
C GLY A 43 8.92 -3.90 -2.85
N MET A 44 8.18 -3.26 -3.75
CA MET A 44 7.92 -3.74 -5.10
C MET A 44 9.11 -3.61 -6.06
N VAL A 45 10.14 -2.85 -5.73
CA VAL A 45 11.25 -2.55 -6.66
C VAL A 45 11.90 -3.81 -7.22
N GLN A 46 12.12 -4.82 -6.39
CA GLN A 46 12.68 -6.11 -6.81
C GLN A 46 11.76 -6.91 -7.74
N PHE A 47 10.46 -6.60 -7.80
CA PHE A 47 9.44 -7.32 -8.58
C PHE A 47 9.02 -6.60 -9.85
N VAL A 48 9.55 -5.41 -10.13
CA VAL A 48 9.24 -4.65 -11.37
C VAL A 48 9.36 -5.50 -12.63
N PRO A 49 10.43 -6.30 -12.85
CA PRO A 49 10.53 -7.14 -14.03
C PRO A 49 9.39 -8.18 -14.13
N ILE A 50 8.89 -8.69 -13.00
CA ILE A 50 7.79 -9.65 -12.99
C ILE A 50 6.47 -8.96 -13.36
N PHE A 51 6.18 -7.80 -12.78
CA PHE A 51 4.98 -7.01 -13.11
C PHE A 51 4.94 -6.59 -14.58
N LEU A 52 6.10 -6.39 -15.19
CA LEU A 52 6.23 -6.07 -16.63
C LEU A 52 6.25 -7.33 -17.52
N GLY A 53 6.19 -8.54 -16.97
CA GLY A 53 6.29 -9.78 -17.74
C GLY A 53 7.67 -10.06 -18.30
N GLN A 54 8.70 -9.38 -17.82
CA GLN A 54 10.11 -9.51 -18.27
C GLN A 54 10.85 -10.62 -17.51
N ALA A 55 10.31 -11.04 -16.36
CA ALA A 55 10.81 -12.16 -15.57
C ALA A 55 9.66 -13.09 -15.17
N PRO A 56 9.90 -14.39 -14.98
CA PRO A 56 8.88 -15.31 -14.52
C PRO A 56 8.49 -15.02 -13.07
N ALA A 57 7.19 -15.17 -12.77
CA ALA A 57 6.71 -15.15 -11.39
C ALA A 57 7.26 -16.35 -10.58
N PRO A 58 7.41 -16.22 -9.26
CA PRO A 58 7.72 -17.36 -8.41
C PRO A 58 6.61 -18.41 -8.45
N ASN A 59 6.86 -19.58 -7.91
CA ASN A 59 5.86 -20.61 -7.72
C ASN A 59 5.75 -20.95 -6.21
N PRO A 60 4.63 -20.64 -5.56
CA PRO A 60 3.39 -20.02 -6.06
C PRO A 60 3.60 -18.57 -6.53
N PRO A 61 2.71 -18.03 -7.43
CA PRO A 61 2.86 -16.70 -7.99
C PRO A 61 2.43 -15.59 -7.00
N ARG A 62 2.90 -15.68 -5.78
CA ARG A 62 2.69 -14.74 -4.67
C ARG A 62 3.90 -14.70 -3.74
N ALA A 63 4.25 -13.54 -3.27
CA ALA A 63 5.41 -13.35 -2.38
C ALA A 63 5.05 -12.47 -1.18
N VAL A 64 5.81 -12.63 -0.09
CA VAL A 64 5.78 -11.76 1.08
C VAL A 64 7.20 -11.39 1.48
N THR A 65 7.43 -10.11 1.80
CA THR A 65 8.75 -9.60 2.18
C THR A 65 8.67 -8.61 3.33
N VAL A 66 9.80 -8.44 4.02
CA VAL A 66 10.11 -7.27 4.85
C VAL A 66 11.29 -6.57 4.18
N GLN A 67 11.00 -5.60 3.32
CA GLN A 67 11.99 -4.92 2.49
C GLN A 67 12.58 -3.72 3.22
N LYS A 68 13.91 -3.68 3.33
CA LYS A 68 14.63 -2.47 3.76
C LYS A 68 14.58 -1.42 2.65
N CYS A 69 14.11 -0.23 2.98
CA CYS A 69 13.91 0.88 2.06
C CYS A 69 14.68 2.12 2.51
N ALA A 70 15.12 2.91 1.54
CA ALA A 70 15.72 4.22 1.81
C ALA A 70 15.12 5.29 0.89
N ARG A 71 14.62 6.38 1.50
CA ARG A 71 14.05 7.57 0.83
C ARG A 71 14.79 8.81 1.30
N ALA A 72 15.94 9.08 0.69
CA ALA A 72 16.84 10.18 1.10
C ALA A 72 17.14 11.17 -0.03
N GLY A 73 16.35 11.14 -1.11
CA GLY A 73 16.49 12.01 -2.28
C GLY A 73 15.69 11.46 -3.47
N GLY A 74 15.49 12.27 -4.51
CA GLY A 74 14.74 11.91 -5.71
C GLY A 74 13.23 12.14 -5.59
N LYS A 75 12.46 11.54 -6.52
CA LYS A 75 11.02 11.78 -6.68
C LYS A 75 10.20 11.33 -5.46
N ASP A 76 10.61 10.23 -4.82
CA ASP A 76 9.90 9.62 -3.68
C ASP A 76 10.56 9.98 -2.35
N SER A 77 11.21 11.16 -2.28
CA SER A 77 11.91 11.59 -1.08
C SER A 77 10.95 12.19 -0.06
N ASP A 78 10.97 11.64 1.14
CA ASP A 78 10.24 12.18 2.31
C ASP A 78 11.12 13.10 3.17
N ILE A 79 12.31 13.48 2.69
CA ILE A 79 13.37 14.14 3.50
C ILE A 79 12.90 15.44 4.15
N GLU A 80 11.99 16.17 3.51
CA GLU A 80 11.45 17.41 4.06
C GLU A 80 10.49 17.18 5.24
N ASN A 81 9.92 15.97 5.34
CA ASN A 81 9.01 15.56 6.39
C ASN A 81 9.71 14.77 7.51
N VAL A 82 10.93 14.28 7.27
CA VAL A 82 11.73 13.57 8.27
C VAL A 82 12.06 14.50 9.44
N GLY A 83 11.74 14.04 10.65
CA GLY A 83 11.90 14.83 11.87
C GLY A 83 10.80 15.88 12.12
N ARG A 84 9.83 16.01 11.21
CA ARG A 84 8.66 16.90 11.37
C ARG A 84 7.38 16.11 11.67
N THR A 85 7.28 14.93 11.12
CA THR A 85 6.18 13.97 11.39
C THR A 85 6.73 12.75 12.13
N ALA A 86 5.86 11.99 12.77
CA ALA A 86 6.26 10.77 13.49
C ALA A 86 6.49 9.57 12.57
N ARG A 87 5.97 9.61 11.32
CA ARG A 87 5.95 8.47 10.39
C ARG A 87 6.99 8.50 9.27
N HIS A 88 7.57 9.66 8.96
CA HIS A 88 8.54 9.76 7.88
C HIS A 88 9.97 9.52 8.35
N HIS A 89 10.63 8.56 7.72
CA HIS A 89 12.02 8.16 8.00
C HIS A 89 12.81 8.05 6.70
N THR A 90 14.12 8.34 6.75
CA THR A 90 15.02 8.15 5.60
C THR A 90 15.32 6.67 5.36
N PHE A 91 15.29 5.86 6.41
CA PHE A 91 15.48 4.41 6.36
C PHE A 91 14.38 3.73 7.16
N PHE A 92 13.72 2.75 6.56
CA PHE A 92 12.61 2.02 7.16
C PHE A 92 12.47 0.63 6.53
N GLU A 93 11.62 -0.19 7.11
CA GLU A 93 11.21 -1.46 6.53
C GLU A 93 9.77 -1.35 6.03
N MET A 94 9.54 -1.83 4.81
CA MET A 94 8.21 -1.95 4.22
C MET A 94 7.78 -3.41 4.22
N LEU A 95 6.71 -3.70 4.93
CA LEU A 95 6.07 -5.00 4.93
C LEU A 95 5.20 -5.09 3.68
N GLY A 96 5.49 -6.04 2.80
CA GLY A 96 4.80 -6.15 1.51
C GLY A 96 4.34 -7.57 1.22
N ASN A 97 3.15 -7.69 0.65
CA ASN A 97 2.67 -8.91 0.03
C ASN A 97 2.27 -8.65 -1.42
N PHE A 98 2.56 -9.60 -2.27
CA PHE A 98 2.51 -9.43 -3.72
C PHE A 98 1.77 -10.59 -4.38
N SER A 99 0.96 -10.27 -5.40
CA SER A 99 0.32 -11.23 -6.29
C SER A 99 0.75 -10.96 -7.73
N PHE A 100 1.15 -11.99 -8.42
CA PHE A 100 1.58 -11.92 -9.81
C PHE A 100 0.56 -12.66 -10.70
N GLY A 101 -0.61 -12.02 -10.89
CA GLY A 101 -1.71 -12.58 -11.67
C GLY A 101 -2.48 -13.71 -10.97
N ASP A 102 -2.42 -13.80 -9.64
CA ASP A 102 -3.06 -14.86 -8.86
C ASP A 102 -4.31 -14.36 -8.11
N TYR A 103 -4.15 -13.63 -7.03
CA TYR A 103 -5.27 -13.01 -6.31
C TYR A 103 -5.34 -11.49 -6.58
N PHE A 104 -6.50 -10.90 -6.29
CA PHE A 104 -6.71 -9.46 -6.50
C PHE A 104 -7.53 -8.85 -5.36
N LYS A 105 -8.29 -7.79 -5.60
CA LYS A 105 -9.04 -7.01 -4.60
C LYS A 105 -9.89 -7.86 -3.66
N LYS A 106 -10.62 -8.85 -4.22
CA LYS A 106 -11.56 -9.70 -3.50
C LYS A 106 -10.91 -10.49 -2.35
N GLU A 107 -9.66 -10.86 -2.53
CA GLU A 107 -8.89 -11.60 -1.53
C GLU A 107 -8.10 -10.66 -0.62
N ILE A 108 -7.30 -9.73 -1.19
CA ILE A 108 -6.39 -8.94 -0.38
C ILE A 108 -7.11 -7.97 0.56
N ILE A 109 -8.22 -7.39 0.15
CA ILE A 109 -8.96 -6.43 0.98
C ILE A 109 -9.42 -7.08 2.29
N PRO A 110 -10.16 -8.22 2.30
CA PRO A 110 -10.50 -8.91 3.55
C PRO A 110 -9.28 -9.42 4.32
N TRP A 111 -8.22 -9.88 3.65
CA TRP A 111 -7.01 -10.36 4.31
C TRP A 111 -6.28 -9.24 5.05
N SER A 112 -6.20 -8.05 4.46
CA SER A 112 -5.58 -6.90 5.12
C SER A 112 -6.33 -6.51 6.38
N PHE A 113 -7.65 -6.45 6.33
CA PHE A 113 -8.47 -6.16 7.49
C PHE A 113 -8.35 -7.24 8.58
N GLU A 114 -8.36 -8.52 8.18
CA GLU A 114 -8.16 -9.64 9.11
C GLU A 114 -6.80 -9.54 9.82
N LEU A 115 -5.73 -9.27 9.07
CA LEU A 115 -4.40 -9.15 9.66
C LEU A 115 -4.33 -8.02 10.68
N VAL A 116 -4.77 -6.81 10.32
CA VAL A 116 -4.64 -5.67 11.23
C VAL A 116 -5.55 -5.80 12.46
N THR A 117 -6.73 -6.39 12.32
CA THR A 117 -7.68 -6.48 13.44
C THR A 117 -7.49 -7.74 14.29
N LYS A 118 -7.32 -8.93 13.66
CA LYS A 118 -7.26 -10.20 14.40
C LYS A 118 -5.83 -10.58 14.81
N GLU A 119 -4.84 -10.36 13.95
CA GLU A 119 -3.47 -10.77 14.24
C GLU A 119 -2.68 -9.67 14.98
N LEU A 120 -2.88 -8.40 14.58
CA LEU A 120 -2.21 -7.25 15.20
C LEU A 120 -3.06 -6.60 16.29
N GLY A 121 -4.36 -6.93 16.38
CA GLY A 121 -5.24 -6.51 17.48
C GLY A 121 -5.64 -5.04 17.43
N LEU A 122 -5.66 -4.41 16.25
CA LEU A 122 -6.20 -3.07 16.10
C LEU A 122 -7.73 -3.08 16.21
N GLU A 123 -8.29 -2.03 16.82
CA GLU A 123 -9.73 -1.88 17.04
C GLU A 123 -10.44 -1.64 15.70
N PRO A 124 -11.37 -2.54 15.27
CA PRO A 124 -12.01 -2.43 13.96
C PRO A 124 -12.80 -1.13 13.76
N GLU A 125 -13.33 -0.56 14.84
CA GLU A 125 -14.07 0.70 14.84
C GLU A 125 -13.19 1.92 14.58
N LYS A 126 -11.89 1.81 14.76
CA LYS A 126 -10.90 2.86 14.49
C LYS A 126 -10.24 2.74 13.11
N ILE A 127 -10.60 1.71 12.32
CA ILE A 127 -10.10 1.55 10.97
C ILE A 127 -10.96 2.37 10.00
N TYR A 128 -10.30 3.19 9.23
CA TYR A 128 -10.84 3.98 8.11
C TYR A 128 -10.13 3.55 6.84
N VAL A 129 -10.79 3.67 5.70
CA VAL A 129 -10.18 3.30 4.41
C VAL A 129 -10.42 4.37 3.37
N THR A 130 -9.51 4.43 2.41
CA THR A 130 -9.65 5.29 1.24
C THR A 130 -9.73 4.46 -0.03
N ILE A 131 -10.38 5.00 -1.05
CA ILE A 131 -10.46 4.42 -2.39
C ILE A 131 -10.31 5.51 -3.45
N PHE A 132 -9.91 5.14 -4.65
CA PHE A 132 -9.84 6.06 -5.78
C PHE A 132 -11.24 6.51 -6.22
N LYS A 133 -11.47 7.84 -6.26
CA LYS A 133 -12.77 8.43 -6.64
C LYS A 133 -13.04 8.47 -8.15
N GLY A 134 -12.04 8.12 -8.96
CA GLY A 134 -12.06 8.31 -10.40
C GLY A 134 -11.67 9.71 -10.84
N ASP A 135 -11.38 9.84 -12.11
CA ASP A 135 -11.15 11.09 -12.84
C ASP A 135 -11.49 10.95 -14.32
N GLU A 136 -11.09 11.91 -15.16
CA GLU A 136 -11.36 11.91 -16.60
C GLU A 136 -10.74 10.72 -17.36
N GLN A 137 -9.67 10.13 -16.82
CA GLN A 137 -8.90 9.07 -17.47
C GLN A 137 -9.26 7.67 -16.98
N ASN A 138 -9.65 7.56 -15.70
CA ASN A 138 -9.90 6.26 -15.08
C ASN A 138 -11.15 6.32 -14.18
N PRO A 139 -12.01 5.29 -14.20
CA PRO A 139 -13.21 5.25 -13.37
C PRO A 139 -12.89 5.15 -11.88
N ALA A 140 -13.88 5.47 -11.05
CA ALA A 140 -13.81 5.23 -9.62
C ALA A 140 -13.71 3.72 -9.31
N ASP A 141 -12.99 3.38 -8.24
CA ASP A 141 -12.83 1.98 -7.80
C ASP A 141 -14.04 1.51 -6.97
N GLU A 142 -15.20 1.35 -7.67
CA GLU A 142 -16.43 0.87 -7.02
C GLU A 142 -16.34 -0.60 -6.58
N GLU A 143 -15.44 -1.38 -7.17
CA GLU A 143 -15.19 -2.75 -6.74
C GLU A 143 -14.58 -2.75 -5.33
N ALA A 144 -13.52 -1.97 -5.10
CA ALA A 144 -12.92 -1.83 -3.77
C ALA A 144 -13.94 -1.27 -2.74
N TYR A 145 -14.74 -0.25 -3.13
CA TYR A 145 -15.82 0.26 -2.26
C TYR A 145 -16.77 -0.86 -1.83
N THR A 146 -17.23 -1.65 -2.79
CA THR A 146 -18.19 -2.71 -2.54
C THR A 146 -17.63 -3.77 -1.59
N ILE A 147 -16.38 -4.19 -1.80
CA ILE A 147 -15.73 -5.18 -0.95
C ILE A 147 -15.54 -4.63 0.47
N TRP A 148 -15.04 -3.40 0.63
CA TRP A 148 -14.89 -2.78 1.94
C TRP A 148 -16.22 -2.66 2.68
N ASN A 149 -17.25 -2.17 2.00
CA ASN A 149 -18.54 -1.90 2.63
C ASN A 149 -19.35 -3.15 2.90
N LYS A 150 -19.48 -4.06 1.89
CA LYS A 150 -20.38 -5.21 1.99
C LYS A 150 -19.71 -6.47 2.50
N ASP A 151 -18.49 -6.75 2.06
CA ASP A 151 -17.85 -8.03 2.38
C ASP A 151 -17.07 -7.92 3.69
N VAL A 152 -16.36 -6.80 3.91
CA VAL A 152 -15.61 -6.52 5.16
C VAL A 152 -16.50 -5.90 6.23
N GLY A 153 -17.49 -5.10 5.84
CA GLY A 153 -18.44 -4.46 6.76
C GLY A 153 -17.99 -3.09 7.30
N ILE A 154 -17.07 -2.40 6.61
CA ILE A 154 -16.71 -1.02 6.95
C ILE A 154 -17.91 -0.12 6.64
N PRO A 155 -18.44 0.66 7.61
CA PRO A 155 -19.53 1.61 7.36
C PRO A 155 -19.14 2.66 6.32
N ALA A 156 -20.10 3.11 5.51
CA ALA A 156 -19.90 4.02 4.40
C ALA A 156 -19.22 5.34 4.82
N GLU A 157 -19.52 5.84 6.02
CA GLU A 157 -18.93 7.04 6.61
C GLU A 157 -17.45 6.91 6.99
N ARG A 158 -16.89 5.68 6.95
CA ARG A 158 -15.47 5.40 7.16
C ARG A 158 -14.73 5.03 5.87
N ILE A 159 -15.37 5.16 4.70
CA ILE A 159 -14.79 4.92 3.38
C ILE A 159 -14.71 6.25 2.63
N PHE A 160 -13.50 6.76 2.44
CA PHE A 160 -13.27 8.05 1.80
C PHE A 160 -12.87 7.88 0.33
N ARG A 161 -13.45 8.70 -0.54
CA ARG A 161 -13.15 8.74 -1.97
C ARG A 161 -12.13 9.81 -2.25
N MET A 162 -10.91 9.43 -2.57
CA MET A 162 -9.78 10.33 -2.70
C MET A 162 -9.35 10.53 -4.16
N SER A 163 -8.57 11.56 -4.39
CA SER A 163 -8.09 11.93 -5.71
C SER A 163 -7.01 10.98 -6.24
N ARG A 164 -6.62 11.18 -7.51
CA ARG A 164 -5.48 10.50 -8.10
C ARG A 164 -4.18 10.71 -7.30
N LYS A 165 -4.02 11.88 -6.72
CA LYS A 165 -2.83 12.21 -5.93
C LYS A 165 -2.67 11.25 -4.75
N ASP A 166 -3.78 10.84 -4.16
CA ASP A 166 -3.81 10.06 -2.92
C ASP A 166 -4.01 8.57 -3.20
N ASN A 167 -4.98 8.20 -4.04
CA ASN A 167 -5.41 6.81 -4.26
C ASN A 167 -5.23 6.29 -5.70
N PHE A 168 -4.22 6.77 -6.40
CA PHE A 168 -3.81 6.16 -7.67
C PHE A 168 -2.29 6.08 -7.73
N TRP A 169 -1.76 4.89 -7.55
CA TRP A 169 -0.33 4.67 -7.58
C TRP A 169 0.17 4.65 -9.04
N GLY A 170 1.15 5.49 -9.32
CA GLY A 170 1.82 5.58 -10.63
C GLY A 170 3.20 4.93 -10.61
N PRO A 171 3.77 4.63 -11.78
CA PRO A 171 5.08 4.03 -11.84
C PRO A 171 6.15 4.95 -11.23
N PRO A 172 7.22 4.38 -10.62
CA PRO A 172 8.35 5.17 -10.10
C PRO A 172 9.05 6.01 -11.16
N GLY A 173 8.98 5.57 -12.42
CA GLY A 173 9.51 6.25 -13.61
C GLY A 173 8.42 6.91 -14.46
N PRO A 174 8.78 7.35 -15.68
CA PRO A 174 7.83 7.93 -16.63
C PRO A 174 6.82 6.91 -17.13
N THR A 175 7.19 5.63 -17.19
CA THR A 175 6.39 4.50 -17.69
C THR A 175 6.39 3.35 -16.71
N GLY A 176 5.38 2.50 -16.75
CA GLY A 176 5.33 1.27 -15.96
C GLY A 176 3.95 0.88 -15.47
N PRO A 177 3.88 -0.19 -14.66
CA PRO A 177 2.65 -0.67 -14.07
C PRO A 177 2.09 0.36 -13.08
N CYS A 178 0.78 0.48 -13.06
CA CYS A 178 0.06 1.42 -12.20
C CYS A 178 -1.39 0.97 -11.99
N GLY A 179 -2.10 1.68 -11.12
CA GLY A 179 -3.51 1.43 -10.88
C GLY A 179 -4.05 2.12 -9.65
N PRO A 180 -5.35 1.99 -9.40
CA PRO A 180 -5.96 2.52 -8.19
C PRO A 180 -5.38 1.82 -6.95
N CYS A 181 -5.41 2.51 -5.82
CA CYS A 181 -5.04 1.93 -4.55
C CYS A 181 -6.08 2.22 -3.48
N SER A 182 -6.02 1.44 -2.42
CA SER A 182 -6.84 1.61 -1.23
C SER A 182 -5.94 1.59 -0.01
N GLU A 183 -6.09 2.58 0.84
CA GLU A 183 -5.25 2.75 2.03
C GLU A 183 -6.05 2.48 3.29
N LEU A 184 -5.40 1.89 4.28
CA LEU A 184 -5.94 1.68 5.61
C LEU A 184 -5.35 2.73 6.55
N TYR A 185 -6.22 3.40 7.28
CA TYR A 185 -5.88 4.38 8.30
C TYR A 185 -6.36 3.91 9.66
N TYR A 186 -5.58 4.21 10.70
CA TYR A 186 -5.97 4.00 12.08
C TYR A 186 -6.18 5.34 12.79
N ASP A 187 -7.38 5.56 13.36
CA ASP A 187 -7.66 6.74 14.19
C ASP A 187 -7.01 6.57 15.57
N ARG A 188 -5.96 7.33 15.82
CA ARG A 188 -5.23 7.33 17.10
C ARG A 188 -5.96 8.09 18.21
N GLY A 189 -7.07 8.73 17.86
CA GLY A 189 -7.89 9.51 18.77
C GLY A 189 -7.64 11.02 18.73
N PRO A 190 -8.53 11.80 19.36
CA PRO A 190 -8.52 13.26 19.28
C PRO A 190 -7.25 13.91 19.82
N ASP A 191 -6.58 13.29 20.78
CA ASP A 191 -5.34 13.82 21.38
C ASP A 191 -4.19 13.96 20.35
N TYR A 192 -4.26 13.25 19.22
CA TYR A 192 -3.32 13.35 18.12
C TYR A 192 -3.77 14.32 17.03
N GLY A 193 -4.97 14.88 17.15
CA GLY A 193 -5.54 15.81 16.18
C GLY A 193 -4.94 17.21 16.26
N CYS A 194 -4.86 17.90 15.13
CA CYS A 194 -4.46 19.31 15.06
C CYS A 194 -5.64 20.27 15.34
N SER A 195 -6.88 19.77 15.33
CA SER A 195 -8.10 20.55 15.56
C SER A 195 -9.26 19.63 15.93
N ASP A 196 -10.19 20.13 16.75
CA ASP A 196 -11.48 19.48 17.02
C ASP A 196 -12.49 19.69 15.88
N ASP A 197 -12.22 20.64 14.99
CA ASP A 197 -13.05 20.92 13.83
C ASP A 197 -12.78 19.87 12.71
N PRO A 198 -13.77 19.03 12.37
CA PRO A 198 -13.60 17.99 11.33
C PRO A 198 -13.33 18.57 9.94
N ALA A 199 -13.59 19.86 9.71
CA ALA A 199 -13.21 20.53 8.46
C ALA A 199 -11.72 20.87 8.40
N LYS A 200 -11.00 20.77 9.53
CA LYS A 200 -9.56 21.08 9.63
C LYS A 200 -8.70 19.89 9.99
N CYS A 201 -9.30 18.83 10.52
CA CYS A 201 -8.59 17.61 10.93
C CYS A 201 -9.30 16.37 10.41
N GLY A 202 -8.68 15.66 9.48
CA GLY A 202 -9.25 14.45 8.86
C GLY A 202 -8.37 13.89 7.77
N ILE A 203 -8.76 12.73 7.26
CA ILE A 203 -8.11 12.06 6.13
C ILE A 203 -8.18 12.97 4.90
N GLY A 204 -7.02 13.24 4.28
CA GLY A 204 -6.91 14.14 3.12
C GLY A 204 -7.09 15.63 3.42
N ILE A 205 -7.22 16.02 4.70
CA ILE A 205 -7.40 17.41 5.14
C ILE A 205 -6.12 17.95 5.79
N CYS A 206 -5.46 17.15 6.61
CA CYS A 206 -4.25 17.55 7.34
C CYS A 206 -3.26 16.40 7.49
N GLU A 207 -2.03 16.74 7.92
CA GLU A 207 -0.90 15.81 8.11
C GLU A 207 -0.57 15.62 9.60
N CYS A 208 -1.55 15.72 10.51
CA CYS A 208 -1.29 15.69 11.95
C CYS A 208 -1.10 14.30 12.56
N ASP A 209 -1.14 13.24 11.77
CA ASP A 209 -1.01 11.84 12.20
C ASP A 209 -2.11 11.33 13.17
N ARG A 210 -3.24 12.03 13.34
CA ARG A 210 -4.41 11.46 14.02
C ARG A 210 -4.90 10.23 13.28
N TYR A 211 -5.12 10.36 11.97
CA TYR A 211 -5.43 9.26 11.08
C TYR A 211 -4.12 8.79 10.45
N LEU A 212 -3.50 7.80 11.07
CA LEU A 212 -2.21 7.27 10.62
C LEU A 212 -2.45 6.26 9.51
N GLU A 213 -1.91 6.51 8.33
CA GLU A 213 -1.83 5.52 7.27
C GLU A 213 -0.95 4.36 7.73
N ILE A 214 -1.51 3.16 7.74
CA ILE A 214 -0.81 1.94 8.18
C ILE A 214 -0.56 0.95 7.05
N TRP A 215 -1.28 1.07 5.93
CA TRP A 215 -1.11 0.14 4.81
C TRP A 215 -1.68 0.72 3.51
N ASN A 216 -0.96 0.55 2.42
CA ASN A 216 -1.41 0.86 1.07
C ASN A 216 -1.55 -0.44 0.26
N LEU A 217 -2.72 -0.68 -0.32
CA LEU A 217 -3.04 -1.81 -1.21
C LEU A 217 -3.12 -1.28 -2.64
N VAL A 218 -2.12 -1.58 -3.47
CA VAL A 218 -2.04 -1.13 -4.86
C VAL A 218 -2.56 -2.22 -5.78
N PHE A 219 -3.51 -1.88 -6.63
CA PHE A 219 -4.14 -2.76 -7.61
C PHE A 219 -3.57 -2.46 -9.00
N MET A 220 -2.45 -3.10 -9.34
CA MET A 220 -1.77 -2.90 -10.61
C MET A 220 -2.51 -3.61 -11.73
N GLU A 221 -3.34 -2.90 -12.47
CA GLU A 221 -4.11 -3.40 -13.59
C GLU A 221 -3.89 -2.62 -14.88
N LEU A 222 -3.13 -1.51 -14.83
CA LEU A 222 -2.86 -0.65 -15.95
C LEU A 222 -1.35 -0.49 -16.18
N PHE A 223 -0.99 -0.20 -17.41
CA PHE A 223 0.34 0.24 -17.83
C PHE A 223 0.23 1.69 -18.34
N LYS A 224 1.10 2.58 -17.84
CA LYS A 224 1.23 3.95 -18.31
C LYS A 224 2.41 4.04 -19.27
N ASP A 225 2.16 4.53 -20.49
CA ASP A 225 3.18 4.74 -21.52
C ASP A 225 3.89 6.12 -21.39
N GLU A 226 4.88 6.37 -22.25
CA GLU A 226 5.65 7.63 -22.28
C GLU A 226 4.79 8.86 -22.60
N ASN A 227 3.67 8.67 -23.29
CA ASN A 227 2.72 9.74 -23.65
C ASN A 227 1.68 10.00 -22.56
N GLY A 228 1.72 9.21 -21.47
CA GLY A 228 0.77 9.28 -20.36
C GLY A 228 -0.55 8.54 -20.61
N ASN A 229 -0.64 7.72 -21.66
CA ASN A 229 -1.82 6.91 -21.93
C ASN A 229 -1.81 5.65 -21.05
N PHE A 230 -3.00 5.18 -20.70
CA PHE A 230 -3.20 3.97 -19.92
C PHE A 230 -3.72 2.84 -20.80
N SER A 231 -3.14 1.64 -20.62
CA SER A 231 -3.60 0.41 -21.24
C SER A 231 -3.66 -0.72 -20.19
N PRO A 232 -4.56 -1.70 -20.35
CA PRO A 232 -4.63 -2.83 -19.42
C PRO A 232 -3.31 -3.64 -19.40
N LEU A 233 -2.88 -4.08 -18.22
CA LEU A 233 -1.83 -5.09 -18.08
C LEU A 233 -2.35 -6.47 -18.52
N ALA A 234 -1.43 -7.35 -18.94
CA ALA A 234 -1.74 -8.73 -19.29
C ALA A 234 -2.29 -9.55 -18.12
N ALA A 235 -1.89 -9.18 -16.89
CA ALA A 235 -2.38 -9.78 -15.66
C ALA A 235 -2.66 -8.68 -14.64
N LYS A 236 -3.66 -8.91 -13.78
CA LYS A 236 -3.93 -8.06 -12.61
C LYS A 236 -3.02 -8.49 -11.48
N ASN A 237 -2.29 -7.54 -10.91
CA ASN A 237 -1.32 -7.80 -9.86
C ASN A 237 -1.67 -7.02 -8.59
N VAL A 238 -1.17 -7.49 -7.47
CA VAL A 238 -1.25 -6.77 -6.19
C VAL A 238 0.16 -6.45 -5.71
N ASP A 239 0.36 -5.20 -5.31
CA ASP A 239 1.49 -4.70 -4.55
C ASP A 239 0.96 -4.09 -3.26
N THR A 240 1.60 -4.35 -2.15
CA THR A 240 1.23 -3.70 -0.89
C THR A 240 2.45 -3.20 -0.14
N GLY A 241 2.27 -2.10 0.62
CA GLY A 241 3.28 -1.56 1.50
C GLY A 241 2.69 -1.09 2.83
N SER A 242 3.18 -1.67 3.92
CA SER A 242 2.82 -1.31 5.30
C SER A 242 4.06 -0.91 6.09
#